data_4f208c6eb51821842feb594e292368d2
#
_entry.id   4f208c6eb51821842feb594e292368d2
#
_cell.length_a   1.000
_cell.length_b   1.000
_cell.length_c   1.000
_cell.angle_alpha   90.00
_cell.angle_beta   90.00
_cell.angle_gamma   90.00
#
_symmetry.space_group_name_H-M   'P 1'
#
loop_
_entity.id
_entity.type
_entity.pdbx_description
1 polymer ?
#
loop_
_entity_poly.entity_id
_entity_poly.type
_entity_poly.pdbx_seq_one_letter_code
_entity_poly.pdbx_strand_id
1 'polypeptide(L)'
;GYGAADDGTTGTQNIAIGTYALSALTTGAENIAIGDSALNGNISAAGGYNVAIGPYAAQTGPSSATNNVLVGNSVMRYYPTGSTNVAIGSYTLEGISGQVASVGSNVVIGWRSLYRTTFAYYNTVVGDSALMAHKRGNYITALGSGVMQSTVSASNAVAIGGYAGQYVGHSKEASYTTIVGDLAGQYTTGSNNTFMGYSAGKGGTTSAPYSSGTNNVVVGAYAFDGFTTAGETTAIGYNAGGSITTGIRNVTVGAYSGDALTSGARNVAIGVHALGAATTADINIAIGQSAMEGAAASVAFTECIAIGKDTLTALNSTDANGTIAIGHQAGKSINSGIGNTALGYEALYTENDGDFNTAIG
;
A
#
# COMPACT_ATOMS: atom_id res chain seq x y z
N GLY A 1 29.85 14.74 33.30
CA GLY A 1 30.42 15.70 32.34
C GLY A 1 30.22 17.14 32.78
N TYR A 2 30.77 18.10 32.08
CA TYR A 2 30.57 19.53 32.36
C TYR A 2 29.06 19.86 32.24
N GLY A 3 28.48 20.53 33.23
CA GLY A 3 27.07 20.90 33.27
C GLY A 3 26.06 19.72 33.32
N ALA A 4 26.50 18.52 33.68
CA ALA A 4 25.59 17.41 33.84
C ALA A 4 24.73 17.63 35.09
N ALA A 5 23.38 17.60 34.94
CA ALA A 5 22.38 17.82 36.02
C ALA A 5 22.63 19.13 36.81
N ASP A 6 22.97 20.25 36.14
CA ASP A 6 23.50 21.47 36.75
C ASP A 6 22.42 22.41 37.35
N ASP A 7 21.21 22.37 36.86
CA ASP A 7 20.11 23.26 37.31
C ASP A 7 19.40 22.74 38.56
N GLY A 8 20.00 22.92 39.75
CA GLY A 8 19.41 22.80 41.09
C GLY A 8 18.10 22.01 41.27
N THR A 9 18.11 20.74 40.91
CA THR A 9 16.89 19.95 40.75
C THR A 9 16.41 19.29 42.04
N THR A 10 15.12 19.12 42.19
CA THR A 10 14.52 18.25 43.24
C THR A 10 14.21 16.86 42.70
N GLY A 11 14.57 16.55 41.44
CA GLY A 11 14.39 15.23 40.86
C GLY A 11 15.27 14.17 41.46
N THR A 12 14.74 12.96 41.64
CA THR A 12 15.41 11.84 42.32
C THR A 12 15.67 10.67 41.37
N GLN A 13 16.71 9.86 41.70
CA GLN A 13 17.00 8.60 41.01
C GLN A 13 17.36 8.81 39.50
N ASN A 14 18.00 9.91 39.12
CA ASN A 14 18.43 10.18 37.77
C ASN A 14 19.88 9.78 37.52
N ILE A 15 20.20 9.32 36.31
CA ILE A 15 21.56 9.05 35.84
C ILE A 15 21.89 10.02 34.71
N ALA A 16 22.96 10.84 34.86
CA ALA A 16 23.42 11.79 33.86
C ALA A 16 24.92 11.57 33.54
N ILE A 17 25.23 11.12 32.33
CA ILE A 17 26.62 10.88 31.86
C ILE A 17 26.80 11.59 30.52
N GLY A 18 27.65 12.64 30.52
CA GLY A 18 27.93 13.41 29.31
C GLY A 18 27.87 14.92 29.57
N THR A 19 28.39 15.72 28.65
CA THR A 19 28.32 17.18 28.70
C THR A 19 26.86 17.62 28.59
N TYR A 20 26.37 18.47 29.47
CA TYR A 20 24.99 18.97 29.53
C TYR A 20 23.88 17.88 29.55
N ALA A 21 24.22 16.62 29.90
CA ALA A 21 23.20 15.61 30.10
C ALA A 21 22.28 16.01 31.29
N LEU A 22 20.94 16.02 31.07
CA LEU A 22 19.94 16.46 32.08
C LEU A 22 20.19 17.87 32.64
N SER A 23 20.87 18.77 31.95
CA SER A 23 21.29 20.07 32.54
C SER A 23 20.10 21.00 32.88
N ALA A 24 18.97 20.87 32.22
CA ALA A 24 17.76 21.65 32.48
C ALA A 24 16.67 20.86 33.25
N LEU A 25 17.05 19.81 33.95
CA LEU A 25 16.12 19.02 34.76
C LEU A 25 15.65 19.83 35.99
N THR A 26 14.33 19.94 36.21
CA THR A 26 13.79 20.63 37.38
C THR A 26 13.27 19.68 38.46
N THR A 27 12.34 18.79 38.14
CA THR A 27 11.69 17.93 39.14
C THR A 27 11.47 16.49 38.64
N GLY A 28 11.86 16.16 37.38
CA GLY A 28 11.70 14.81 36.80
C GLY A 28 12.51 13.74 37.54
N ALA A 29 11.97 12.54 37.67
CA ALA A 29 12.62 11.44 38.37
C ALA A 29 12.81 10.19 37.49
N GLU A 30 13.74 9.32 37.90
CA GLU A 30 13.97 8.02 37.27
C GLU A 30 14.34 8.10 35.78
N ASN A 31 15.10 9.12 35.39
CA ASN A 31 15.60 9.29 34.02
C ASN A 31 17.05 8.80 33.88
N ILE A 32 17.37 8.21 32.73
CA ILE A 32 18.74 7.86 32.34
C ILE A 32 19.11 8.67 31.09
N ALA A 33 20.10 9.52 31.19
CA ALA A 33 20.64 10.32 30.09
C ALA A 33 22.14 10.05 29.90
N ILE A 34 22.52 9.48 28.77
CA ILE A 34 23.92 9.16 28.45
C ILE A 34 24.26 9.75 27.07
N GLY A 35 25.11 10.77 27.04
CA GLY A 35 25.53 11.44 25.82
C GLY A 35 25.57 12.96 25.96
N ASP A 36 26.23 13.63 25.03
CA ASP A 36 26.25 15.09 24.97
C ASP A 36 24.82 15.63 24.77
N SER A 37 24.39 16.52 25.64
CA SER A 37 23.06 17.13 25.61
C SER A 37 21.88 16.14 25.57
N ALA A 38 22.06 14.93 26.07
CA ALA A 38 20.96 13.96 26.20
C ALA A 38 19.96 14.47 27.27
N LEU A 39 18.64 14.46 26.96
CA LEU A 39 17.58 14.98 27.82
C LEU A 39 17.85 16.40 28.37
N ASN A 40 18.48 17.26 27.58
CA ASN A 40 18.85 18.62 27.99
C ASN A 40 17.66 19.61 28.02
N GLY A 41 16.45 19.18 27.71
CA GLY A 41 15.23 19.99 27.78
C GLY A 41 14.72 20.16 29.22
N ASN A 42 13.86 21.15 29.43
CA ASN A 42 13.24 21.40 30.74
C ASN A 42 12.22 20.29 31.08
N ILE A 43 12.66 19.27 31.82
CA ILE A 43 11.80 18.19 32.30
C ILE A 43 11.18 18.60 33.63
N SER A 44 9.91 18.95 33.60
CA SER A 44 9.13 19.35 34.80
C SER A 44 8.66 18.12 35.63
N ALA A 45 8.00 18.39 36.74
CA ALA A 45 7.50 17.38 37.68
C ALA A 45 6.65 16.25 37.07
N ALA A 46 6.14 16.42 35.86
CA ALA A 46 5.37 15.39 35.15
C ALA A 46 6.25 14.52 34.23
N GLY A 47 7.56 14.82 34.05
CA GLY A 47 8.46 14.08 33.19
C GLY A 47 9.34 13.08 33.95
N GLY A 48 9.29 11.80 33.59
CA GLY A 48 10.09 10.76 34.24
C GLY A 48 10.10 9.43 33.49
N TYR A 49 10.91 8.48 34.01
CA TYR A 49 11.03 7.14 33.44
C TYR A 49 11.52 7.12 32.00
N ASN A 50 12.37 8.08 31.60
CA ASN A 50 12.92 8.12 30.24
C ASN A 50 14.36 7.56 30.22
N VAL A 51 14.66 6.80 29.18
CA VAL A 51 16.01 6.35 28.84
C VAL A 51 16.41 7.04 27.53
N ALA A 52 17.43 7.90 27.57
CA ALA A 52 17.97 8.57 26.40
C ALA A 52 19.50 8.34 26.31
N ILE A 53 19.91 7.59 25.30
CA ILE A 53 21.31 7.22 25.08
C ILE A 53 21.75 7.68 23.68
N GLY A 54 22.70 8.60 23.64
CA GLY A 54 23.27 9.17 22.42
C GLY A 54 23.32 10.70 22.43
N PRO A 55 24.19 11.31 21.61
CA PRO A 55 24.24 12.77 21.50
C PRO A 55 22.90 13.34 21.05
N TYR A 56 22.44 14.40 21.71
CA TYR A 56 21.20 15.13 21.42
C TYR A 56 19.91 14.27 21.48
N ALA A 57 19.96 13.07 22.07
CA ALA A 57 18.76 12.27 22.30
C ALA A 57 17.80 13.03 23.22
N ALA A 58 16.58 13.31 22.74
CA ALA A 58 15.57 14.16 23.40
C ALA A 58 16.11 15.54 23.84
N GLN A 59 17.00 16.19 23.08
CA GLN A 59 17.71 17.41 23.48
C GLN A 59 16.77 18.57 23.84
N THR A 60 15.73 18.82 23.10
CA THR A 60 14.70 19.82 23.45
C THR A 60 13.45 19.11 23.97
N GLY A 61 13.70 18.13 24.79
CA GLY A 61 12.71 17.21 25.30
C GLY A 61 11.56 17.89 26.03
N PRO A 62 10.50 17.17 26.18
CA PRO A 62 9.22 17.69 26.62
C PRO A 62 9.24 18.04 28.09
N SER A 63 8.61 19.11 28.44
CA SER A 63 8.32 19.46 29.83
C SER A 63 7.50 18.38 30.58
N SER A 64 6.92 17.39 29.86
CA SER A 64 6.05 16.36 30.44
C SER A 64 6.15 14.95 29.81
N ALA A 65 7.24 14.62 29.09
CA ALA A 65 7.37 13.26 28.49
C ALA A 65 7.71 12.19 29.54
N THR A 66 7.08 11.05 29.39
CA THR A 66 7.30 9.90 30.29
C THR A 66 7.42 8.59 29.51
N ASN A 67 8.16 7.65 30.11
CA ASN A 67 8.20 6.26 29.63
C ASN A 67 8.75 6.11 28.21
N ASN A 68 9.76 6.89 27.81
CA ASN A 68 10.39 6.75 26.51
C ASN A 68 11.71 5.98 26.59
N VAL A 69 11.99 5.17 25.58
CA VAL A 69 13.28 4.52 25.33
C VAL A 69 13.86 5.04 24.02
N LEU A 70 14.92 5.84 24.10
CA LEU A 70 15.49 6.61 22.99
C LEU A 70 16.99 6.28 22.87
N VAL A 71 17.40 5.62 21.80
CA VAL A 71 18.79 5.21 21.59
C VAL A 71 19.28 5.63 20.21
N GLY A 72 20.26 6.54 20.16
CA GLY A 72 20.87 7.02 18.91
C GLY A 72 21.10 8.53 18.89
N ASN A 73 21.75 9.03 17.85
CA ASN A 73 21.98 10.46 17.67
C ASN A 73 20.70 11.20 17.27
N SER A 74 20.39 12.31 17.95
CA SER A 74 19.23 13.18 17.65
C SER A 74 17.89 12.46 17.60
N VAL A 75 17.74 11.36 18.34
CA VAL A 75 16.47 10.65 18.47
C VAL A 75 15.46 11.53 19.21
N MET A 76 14.27 11.67 18.69
CA MET A 76 13.16 12.44 19.30
C MET A 76 13.58 13.88 19.71
N ARG A 77 14.46 14.53 18.94
CA ARG A 77 15.18 15.74 19.36
C ARG A 77 14.28 16.96 19.60
N TYR A 78 13.24 17.21 18.82
CA TYR A 78 12.46 18.46 18.85
C TYR A 78 10.99 18.23 19.22
N TYR A 79 10.71 17.32 20.14
CA TYR A 79 9.33 17.08 20.60
C TYR A 79 9.11 17.64 22.01
N PRO A 80 8.29 18.70 22.15
CA PRO A 80 7.94 19.26 23.47
C PRO A 80 7.03 18.34 24.28
N THR A 81 6.29 17.43 23.67
CA THR A 81 5.40 16.47 24.33
C THR A 81 5.46 15.12 23.61
N GLY A 82 5.64 14.02 24.34
CA GLY A 82 5.63 12.70 23.75
C GLY A 82 5.95 11.62 24.79
N SER A 83 5.07 10.63 24.92
CA SER A 83 5.23 9.58 25.94
C SER A 83 5.09 8.19 25.36
N THR A 84 5.66 7.20 26.06
CA THR A 84 5.55 5.79 25.72
C THR A 84 6.10 5.43 24.33
N ASN A 85 7.13 6.12 23.86
CA ASN A 85 7.77 5.80 22.59
C ASN A 85 9.03 4.94 22.81
N VAL A 86 9.25 4.00 21.91
CA VAL A 86 10.53 3.31 21.71
C VAL A 86 11.10 3.79 20.38
N ALA A 87 12.22 4.52 20.40
CA ALA A 87 12.88 5.01 19.21
C ALA A 87 14.37 4.66 19.19
N ILE A 88 14.81 3.91 18.20
CA ILE A 88 16.19 3.42 18.09
C ILE A 88 16.75 3.71 16.69
N GLY A 89 17.86 4.44 16.62
CA GLY A 89 18.54 4.81 15.38
C GLY A 89 18.78 6.32 15.28
N SER A 90 19.67 6.77 14.41
CA SER A 90 19.97 8.19 14.26
C SER A 90 18.85 8.94 13.53
N TYR A 91 18.47 10.11 14.04
CA TYR A 91 17.40 10.98 13.52
C TYR A 91 16.02 10.31 13.50
N THR A 92 15.86 9.23 14.25
CA THR A 92 14.59 8.51 14.37
C THR A 92 13.60 9.34 15.19
N LEU A 93 12.36 9.46 14.72
CA LEU A 93 11.33 10.26 15.39
C LEU A 93 11.81 11.70 15.70
N GLU A 94 12.66 12.27 14.87
CA GLU A 94 13.14 13.66 15.05
C GLU A 94 12.06 14.66 14.62
N GLY A 95 11.68 15.59 15.48
CA GLY A 95 10.73 16.64 15.20
C GLY A 95 11.29 17.76 14.31
N ILE A 96 10.53 18.86 14.19
CA ILE A 96 10.96 20.08 13.51
C ILE A 96 11.16 21.18 14.57
N SER A 97 12.34 21.78 14.59
CA SER A 97 12.63 22.88 15.52
C SER A 97 11.60 24.01 15.41
N GLY A 98 11.08 24.45 16.56
CA GLY A 98 10.10 25.54 16.63
C GLY A 98 8.66 25.17 16.26
N GLN A 99 8.38 23.90 15.96
CA GLN A 99 7.01 23.45 15.74
C GLN A 99 6.45 22.70 16.95
N VAL A 100 5.15 22.91 17.19
CA VAL A 100 4.42 22.10 18.17
C VAL A 100 4.10 20.75 17.52
N ALA A 101 4.66 19.70 18.08
CA ALA A 101 4.46 18.35 17.60
C ALA A 101 4.15 17.43 18.78
N SER A 102 3.30 16.42 18.57
CA SER A 102 2.92 15.48 19.62
C SER A 102 2.93 14.05 19.08
N VAL A 103 3.67 13.18 19.77
CA VAL A 103 3.83 11.77 19.37
C VAL A 103 3.72 10.89 20.60
N GLY A 104 3.13 9.71 20.46
CA GLY A 104 2.98 8.80 21.61
C GLY A 104 2.71 7.36 21.23
N SER A 105 3.15 6.45 22.08
CA SER A 105 2.92 5.00 21.90
C SER A 105 3.41 4.48 20.55
N ASN A 106 4.57 4.97 20.07
CA ASN A 106 5.17 4.49 18.83
C ASN A 106 6.38 3.58 19.12
N VAL A 107 6.56 2.58 18.27
CA VAL A 107 7.81 1.81 18.15
C VAL A 107 8.47 2.17 16.82
N VAL A 108 9.62 2.84 16.85
CA VAL A 108 10.29 3.36 15.64
C VAL A 108 11.77 2.95 15.65
N ILE A 109 12.19 2.15 14.69
CA ILE A 109 13.57 1.64 14.62
C ILE A 109 14.13 1.86 13.20
N GLY A 110 15.28 2.54 13.10
CA GLY A 110 16.00 2.73 11.85
C GLY A 110 16.53 4.15 11.68
N TRP A 111 17.28 4.41 10.61
CA TRP A 111 17.79 5.72 10.28
C TRP A 111 16.70 6.59 9.66
N ARG A 112 16.47 7.81 10.16
CA ARG A 112 15.43 8.75 9.70
C ARG A 112 14.02 8.15 9.59
N SER A 113 13.70 7.13 10.37
CA SER A 113 12.35 6.59 10.40
C SER A 113 11.42 7.53 11.16
N LEU A 114 10.21 7.74 10.63
CA LEU A 114 9.21 8.69 11.15
C LEU A 114 9.81 10.10 11.40
N TYR A 115 10.61 10.56 10.43
CA TYR A 115 11.37 11.81 10.51
C TYR A 115 10.49 13.03 10.23
N ARG A 116 10.60 14.09 11.05
CA ARG A 116 9.85 15.36 10.93
C ARG A 116 8.33 15.21 10.94
N THR A 117 7.83 14.20 11.64
CA THR A 117 6.38 14.06 11.85
C THR A 117 5.86 15.10 12.85
N THR A 118 4.59 15.46 12.75
CA THR A 118 3.97 16.42 13.68
C THR A 118 2.96 15.76 14.61
N PHE A 119 2.21 14.78 14.14
CA PHE A 119 1.26 14.03 14.95
C PHE A 119 1.31 12.54 14.57
N ALA A 120 1.74 11.68 15.49
CA ALA A 120 1.83 10.25 15.26
C ALA A 120 1.63 9.45 16.54
N TYR A 121 0.66 8.56 16.53
CA TYR A 121 0.35 7.71 17.68
C TYR A 121 0.11 6.26 17.24
N TYR A 122 0.53 5.33 18.08
CA TYR A 122 0.28 3.90 17.91
C TYR A 122 0.84 3.34 16.59
N ASN A 123 2.00 3.83 16.16
CA ASN A 123 2.65 3.34 14.96
C ASN A 123 3.80 2.38 15.30
N THR A 124 3.95 1.32 14.50
CA THR A 124 5.12 0.44 14.51
C THR A 124 5.87 0.61 13.20
N VAL A 125 7.07 1.21 13.25
CA VAL A 125 7.85 1.59 12.08
C VAL A 125 9.25 1.05 12.20
N VAL A 126 9.65 0.15 11.30
CA VAL A 126 10.99 -0.45 11.32
C VAL A 126 11.60 -0.44 9.92
N GLY A 127 12.72 0.23 9.75
CA GLY A 127 13.46 0.26 8.49
C GLY A 127 14.18 1.59 8.26
N ASP A 128 15.12 1.61 7.34
CA ASP A 128 15.76 2.83 6.89
C ASP A 128 14.76 3.73 6.16
N SER A 129 14.66 4.99 6.53
CA SER A 129 13.78 5.99 5.91
C SER A 129 12.29 5.59 5.83
N ALA A 130 11.85 4.66 6.69
CA ALA A 130 10.45 4.26 6.78
C ALA A 130 9.59 5.44 7.28
N LEU A 131 8.48 5.76 6.58
CA LEU A 131 7.60 6.90 6.90
C LEU A 131 8.35 8.25 7.02
N MET A 132 9.43 8.44 6.27
CA MET A 132 10.32 9.61 6.43
C MET A 132 9.60 10.96 6.22
N ALA A 133 8.69 11.07 5.26
CA ALA A 133 7.97 12.32 4.97
C ALA A 133 6.62 12.45 5.70
N HIS A 134 6.29 11.50 6.59
CA HIS A 134 4.98 11.41 7.24
C HIS A 134 4.77 12.57 8.23
N LYS A 135 3.68 13.30 8.05
CA LYS A 135 3.33 14.43 8.93
C LYS A 135 2.27 14.07 9.95
N ARG A 136 1.26 13.30 9.55
CA ARG A 136 0.12 12.96 10.42
C ARG A 136 -0.41 11.57 10.12
N GLY A 137 -0.69 10.79 11.16
CA GLY A 137 -1.38 9.51 11.04
C GLY A 137 -1.08 8.54 12.17
N ASN A 138 -2.02 7.65 12.40
CA ASN A 138 -2.01 6.73 13.51
C ASN A 138 -2.29 5.29 13.06
N TYR A 139 -1.95 4.34 13.92
CA TYR A 139 -2.24 2.92 13.70
C TYR A 139 -1.61 2.37 12.41
N ILE A 140 -0.36 2.77 12.12
CA ILE A 140 0.39 2.29 10.97
C ILE A 140 1.38 1.22 11.42
N THR A 141 1.43 0.11 10.67
CA THR A 141 2.52 -0.87 10.73
C THR A 141 3.32 -0.77 9.45
N ALA A 142 4.57 -0.28 9.52
CA ALA A 142 5.45 -0.06 8.39
C ALA A 142 6.80 -0.76 8.61
N LEU A 143 7.06 -1.84 7.87
CA LEU A 143 8.26 -2.67 8.02
C LEU A 143 9.00 -2.80 6.69
N GLY A 144 10.19 -2.22 6.58
CA GLY A 144 11.04 -2.30 5.38
C GLY A 144 11.76 -0.99 5.07
N SER A 145 12.79 -1.04 4.25
CA SER A 145 13.50 0.16 3.80
C SER A 145 12.63 0.97 2.82
N GLY A 146 12.54 2.28 3.03
CA GLY A 146 11.74 3.17 2.18
C GLY A 146 10.22 2.89 2.17
N VAL A 147 9.74 2.02 3.08
CA VAL A 147 8.30 1.73 3.18
C VAL A 147 7.54 3.02 3.51
N MET A 148 6.48 3.30 2.74
CA MET A 148 5.67 4.52 2.88
C MET A 148 6.50 5.81 2.98
N GLN A 149 7.70 5.84 2.39
CA GLN A 149 8.71 6.90 2.57
C GLN A 149 8.20 8.31 2.26
N SER A 150 7.41 8.45 1.21
CA SER A 150 6.87 9.73 0.73
C SER A 150 5.42 9.97 1.16
N THR A 151 4.90 9.15 2.07
CA THR A 151 3.57 9.30 2.65
C THR A 151 3.50 10.58 3.48
N VAL A 152 2.52 11.43 3.23
CA VAL A 152 2.30 12.67 4.00
C VAL A 152 1.23 12.47 5.07
N SER A 153 0.14 11.79 4.74
CA SER A 153 -0.97 11.52 5.65
C SER A 153 -1.60 10.16 5.36
N ALA A 154 -1.54 9.25 6.32
CA ALA A 154 -2.21 7.95 6.24
C ALA A 154 -2.53 7.45 7.66
N SER A 155 -3.58 6.65 7.80
CA SER A 155 -3.93 6.00 9.07
C SER A 155 -4.48 4.59 8.82
N ASN A 156 -4.44 3.74 9.84
CA ASN A 156 -4.97 2.37 9.75
C ASN A 156 -4.39 1.60 8.53
N ALA A 157 -3.09 1.65 8.37
CA ALA A 157 -2.41 1.04 7.23
C ALA A 157 -1.37 0.01 7.69
N VAL A 158 -1.24 -1.05 6.90
CA VAL A 158 -0.16 -2.04 7.04
C VAL A 158 0.65 -2.03 5.74
N ALA A 159 1.96 -1.76 5.83
CA ALA A 159 2.88 -1.82 4.70
C ALA A 159 4.15 -2.59 5.09
N ILE A 160 4.45 -3.66 4.36
CA ILE A 160 5.60 -4.55 4.64
C ILE A 160 6.33 -4.83 3.33
N GLY A 161 7.60 -4.47 3.25
CA GLY A 161 8.46 -4.66 2.08
C GLY A 161 9.23 -3.41 1.70
N GLY A 162 10.27 -3.54 0.89
CA GLY A 162 11.02 -2.41 0.37
C GLY A 162 10.13 -1.51 -0.49
N TYR A 163 10.09 -0.21 -0.22
CA TYR A 163 9.27 0.78 -0.92
C TYR A 163 7.77 0.43 -1.04
N ALA A 164 7.26 -0.51 -0.23
CA ALA A 164 5.84 -0.83 -0.18
C ALA A 164 5.03 0.42 0.18
N GLY A 165 4.03 0.77 -0.65
CA GLY A 165 3.20 1.94 -0.46
C GLY A 165 3.95 3.28 -0.44
N GLN A 166 5.08 3.41 -1.13
CA GLN A 166 5.98 4.58 -1.01
C GLN A 166 5.25 5.93 -1.09
N TYR A 167 4.25 6.05 -1.95
CA TYR A 167 3.48 7.28 -2.17
C TYR A 167 2.04 7.25 -1.65
N VAL A 168 1.66 6.22 -0.87
CA VAL A 168 0.33 6.15 -0.23
C VAL A 168 0.10 7.41 0.60
N GLY A 169 -1.02 8.10 0.38
CA GLY A 169 -1.31 9.34 1.12
C GLY A 169 -0.39 10.53 0.81
N HIS A 170 0.31 10.54 -0.34
CA HIS A 170 1.23 11.63 -0.71
C HIS A 170 0.53 12.98 -0.95
N SER A 171 -0.57 12.98 -1.67
CA SER A 171 -1.30 14.22 -2.06
C SER A 171 -2.63 14.42 -1.32
N LYS A 172 -3.20 13.37 -0.79
CA LYS A 172 -4.42 13.35 0.02
C LYS A 172 -4.34 12.22 1.02
N GLU A 173 -5.11 12.26 2.08
CA GLU A 173 -5.15 11.17 3.05
C GLU A 173 -5.54 9.85 2.37
N ALA A 174 -4.76 8.80 2.65
CA ALA A 174 -5.06 7.44 2.23
C ALA A 174 -5.02 6.54 3.47
N SER A 175 -6.08 5.79 3.69
CA SER A 175 -6.26 4.98 4.89
C SER A 175 -6.81 3.59 4.57
N TYR A 176 -6.76 2.69 5.55
CA TYR A 176 -7.30 1.34 5.44
C TYR A 176 -6.67 0.53 4.30
N THR A 177 -5.36 0.65 4.13
CA THR A 177 -4.61 -0.09 3.11
C THR A 177 -3.79 -1.21 3.74
N THR A 178 -3.74 -2.36 3.07
CA THR A 178 -2.85 -3.47 3.42
C THR A 178 -1.93 -3.76 2.24
N ILE A 179 -0.64 -3.55 2.41
CA ILE A 179 0.36 -3.64 1.35
C ILE A 179 1.50 -4.53 1.82
N VAL A 180 1.69 -5.68 1.17
CA VAL A 180 2.73 -6.64 1.53
C VAL A 180 3.49 -7.10 0.29
N GLY A 181 4.74 -6.75 0.20
CA GLY A 181 5.63 -7.10 -0.92
C GLY A 181 6.54 -5.94 -1.31
N ASP A 182 7.69 -6.27 -1.87
CA ASP A 182 8.59 -5.26 -2.41
C ASP A 182 7.92 -4.53 -3.59
N LEU A 183 7.98 -3.20 -3.62
CA LEU A 183 7.32 -2.32 -4.58
C LEU A 183 5.79 -2.45 -4.67
N ALA A 184 5.15 -3.23 -3.80
CA ALA A 184 3.68 -3.33 -3.79
C ALA A 184 3.08 -1.95 -3.51
N GLY A 185 2.05 -1.55 -4.26
CA GLY A 185 1.38 -0.26 -4.11
C GLY A 185 2.29 0.97 -4.20
N GLN A 186 3.47 0.88 -4.82
CA GLN A 186 4.51 1.91 -4.75
C GLN A 186 4.01 3.30 -5.15
N TYR A 187 3.33 3.42 -6.28
CA TYR A 187 2.86 4.68 -6.84
C TYR A 187 1.36 4.93 -6.64
N THR A 188 0.79 4.42 -5.55
CA THR A 188 -0.65 4.55 -5.28
C THR A 188 -0.93 5.61 -4.22
N THR A 189 -2.06 6.29 -4.35
CA THR A 189 -2.56 7.26 -3.38
C THR A 189 -3.99 6.97 -2.92
N GLY A 190 -4.59 5.87 -3.42
CA GLY A 190 -5.97 5.47 -3.09
C GLY A 190 -6.08 4.75 -1.76
N SER A 191 -7.26 4.81 -1.14
CA SER A 191 -7.61 4.13 0.12
C SER A 191 -8.27 2.76 -0.10
N ASN A 192 -8.39 1.98 0.96
CA ASN A 192 -9.12 0.70 0.98
C ASN A 192 -8.57 -0.33 -0.02
N ASN A 193 -7.26 -0.34 -0.24
CA ASN A 193 -6.64 -1.32 -1.14
C ASN A 193 -5.93 -2.41 -0.36
N THR A 194 -5.99 -3.63 -0.86
CA THR A 194 -5.18 -4.77 -0.40
C THR A 194 -4.28 -5.22 -1.53
N PHE A 195 -2.98 -5.02 -1.40
CA PHE A 195 -1.96 -5.42 -2.38
C PHE A 195 -0.98 -6.40 -1.73
N MET A 196 -0.87 -7.61 -2.28
CA MET A 196 0.01 -8.65 -1.75
C MET A 196 0.79 -9.33 -2.87
N GLY A 197 2.11 -9.15 -2.87
CA GLY A 197 3.04 -9.70 -3.86
C GLY A 197 4.03 -8.67 -4.38
N TYR A 198 5.10 -9.12 -5.04
CA TYR A 198 6.07 -8.24 -5.68
C TYR A 198 5.39 -7.38 -6.75
N SER A 199 5.53 -6.05 -6.66
CA SER A 199 4.89 -5.08 -7.55
C SER A 199 3.36 -5.22 -7.69
N ALA A 200 2.68 -5.91 -6.76
CA ALA A 200 1.21 -6.01 -6.76
C ALA A 200 0.59 -4.62 -6.61
N GLY A 201 -0.31 -4.24 -7.51
CA GLY A 201 -0.93 -2.92 -7.48
C GLY A 201 0.06 -1.75 -7.47
N LYS A 202 1.21 -1.89 -8.12
CA LYS A 202 2.29 -0.89 -8.09
C LYS A 202 1.83 0.51 -8.50
N GLY A 203 0.91 0.60 -9.44
CA GLY A 203 0.41 1.83 -10.02
C GLY A 203 1.12 2.22 -11.32
N GLY A 204 0.34 2.55 -12.34
CA GLY A 204 0.84 2.86 -13.69
C GLY A 204 1.46 4.25 -13.85
N THR A 205 1.26 5.16 -12.90
CA THR A 205 1.82 6.52 -12.95
C THR A 205 2.95 6.68 -11.94
N THR A 206 4.17 6.89 -12.44
CA THR A 206 5.41 7.03 -11.65
C THR A 206 5.71 8.48 -11.21
N SER A 207 4.89 9.43 -11.64
CA SER A 207 4.94 10.85 -11.26
C SER A 207 3.56 11.35 -10.87
N ALA A 208 3.48 12.46 -10.16
CA ALA A 208 2.19 13.04 -9.78
C ALA A 208 1.40 13.54 -11.02
N PRO A 209 0.06 13.33 -11.05
CA PRO A 209 -0.74 12.62 -10.04
C PRO A 209 -0.53 11.11 -10.09
N TYR A 210 -0.20 10.53 -8.93
CA TYR A 210 -0.03 9.08 -8.80
C TYR A 210 -1.36 8.34 -8.95
N SER A 211 -1.29 7.00 -9.11
CA SER A 211 -2.47 6.16 -9.26
C SER A 211 -3.42 6.28 -8.06
N SER A 212 -4.71 6.53 -8.32
CA SER A 212 -5.68 6.91 -7.28
C SER A 212 -6.85 5.93 -7.09
N GLY A 213 -6.81 4.76 -7.76
CA GLY A 213 -7.84 3.73 -7.63
C GLY A 213 -8.03 3.24 -6.18
N THR A 214 -9.27 2.90 -5.83
CA THR A 214 -9.67 2.51 -4.48
C THR A 214 -10.44 1.18 -4.47
N ASN A 215 -10.52 0.56 -3.28
CA ASN A 215 -11.31 -0.67 -3.06
C ASN A 215 -10.84 -1.85 -3.93
N ASN A 216 -9.53 -1.99 -4.14
CA ASN A 216 -8.97 -3.09 -4.92
C ASN A 216 -8.44 -4.19 -4.01
N VAL A 217 -8.63 -5.45 -4.41
CA VAL A 217 -7.99 -6.62 -3.81
C VAL A 217 -7.08 -7.27 -4.84
N VAL A 218 -5.77 -7.23 -4.60
CA VAL A 218 -4.74 -7.66 -5.55
C VAL A 218 -3.77 -8.61 -4.87
N VAL A 219 -3.67 -9.84 -5.38
CA VAL A 219 -2.77 -10.85 -4.84
C VAL A 219 -2.00 -11.53 -5.98
N GLY A 220 -0.70 -11.37 -6.00
CA GLY A 220 0.18 -11.98 -7.00
C GLY A 220 1.24 -11.01 -7.51
N ALA A 221 2.38 -11.54 -7.97
CA ALA A 221 3.41 -10.71 -8.56
C ALA A 221 2.92 -10.06 -9.85
N TYR A 222 3.16 -8.74 -10.00
CA TYR A 222 2.73 -7.91 -11.13
C TYR A 222 1.21 -7.86 -11.37
N ALA A 223 0.39 -8.40 -10.44
CA ALA A 223 -1.05 -8.28 -10.58
C ALA A 223 -1.46 -6.80 -10.52
N PHE A 224 -2.32 -6.34 -11.44
CA PHE A 224 -2.90 -5.00 -11.47
C PHE A 224 -1.87 -3.86 -11.35
N ASP A 225 -0.66 -4.05 -11.89
CA ASP A 225 0.43 -3.10 -11.69
C ASP A 225 0.35 -1.85 -12.58
N GLY A 226 -0.41 -1.88 -13.67
CA GLY A 226 -0.60 -0.77 -14.62
C GLY A 226 -1.72 0.22 -14.26
N PHE A 227 -2.47 0.05 -13.18
CA PHE A 227 -3.67 0.85 -12.94
C PHE A 227 -3.38 2.34 -12.66
N THR A 228 -4.31 3.19 -13.07
CA THR A 228 -4.26 4.64 -12.80
C THR A 228 -5.42 5.10 -11.92
N THR A 229 -6.64 4.92 -12.38
CA THR A 229 -7.85 5.29 -11.64
C THR A 229 -8.81 4.11 -11.44
N ALA A 230 -8.48 2.94 -11.97
CA ALA A 230 -9.30 1.75 -11.85
C ALA A 230 -9.53 1.37 -10.37
N GLY A 231 -10.74 0.96 -10.04
CA GLY A 231 -11.16 0.65 -8.68
C GLY A 231 -12.20 -0.47 -8.61
N GLU A 232 -12.51 -0.90 -7.39
CA GLU A 232 -13.49 -1.97 -7.14
C GLU A 232 -13.14 -3.27 -7.88
N THR A 233 -11.83 -3.54 -8.05
CA THR A 233 -11.30 -4.66 -8.84
C THR A 233 -10.68 -5.72 -7.94
N THR A 234 -10.92 -6.99 -8.28
CA THR A 234 -10.25 -8.15 -7.68
C THR A 234 -9.32 -8.78 -8.71
N ALA A 235 -8.01 -8.79 -8.45
CA ALA A 235 -6.98 -9.37 -9.32
C ALA A 235 -6.13 -10.37 -8.54
N ILE A 236 -6.22 -11.67 -8.86
CA ILE A 236 -5.52 -12.72 -8.13
C ILE A 236 -4.78 -13.63 -9.13
N GLY A 237 -3.47 -13.62 -9.07
CA GLY A 237 -2.60 -14.42 -9.93
C GLY A 237 -1.42 -13.61 -10.47
N TYR A 238 -0.45 -14.29 -11.06
CA TYR A 238 0.67 -13.63 -11.73
C TYR A 238 0.15 -12.79 -12.92
N ASN A 239 0.47 -11.49 -12.95
CA ASN A 239 0.05 -10.55 -13.98
C ASN A 239 -1.47 -10.52 -14.26
N ALA A 240 -2.31 -10.90 -13.27
CA ALA A 240 -3.76 -10.82 -13.42
C ALA A 240 -4.19 -9.35 -13.51
N GLY A 241 -4.92 -8.99 -14.58
CA GLY A 241 -5.33 -7.62 -14.84
C GLY A 241 -4.18 -6.60 -14.97
N GLY A 242 -2.98 -7.04 -15.36
CA GLY A 242 -1.76 -6.22 -15.34
C GLY A 242 -1.86 -4.91 -16.14
N SER A 243 -2.58 -4.89 -17.26
CA SER A 243 -2.76 -3.70 -18.10
C SER A 243 -4.01 -2.86 -17.77
N ILE A 244 -4.83 -3.24 -16.78
CA ILE A 244 -6.02 -2.45 -16.45
C ILE A 244 -5.60 -1.07 -15.94
N THR A 245 -6.00 -0.03 -16.67
CA THR A 245 -5.67 1.36 -16.33
C THR A 245 -6.84 2.09 -15.66
N THR A 246 -8.01 2.07 -16.28
CA THR A 246 -9.21 2.81 -15.87
C THR A 246 -10.44 1.92 -15.67
N GLY A 247 -10.40 0.66 -16.17
CA GLY A 247 -11.51 -0.28 -16.04
C GLY A 247 -11.85 -0.59 -14.58
N ILE A 248 -13.13 -0.53 -14.23
CA ILE A 248 -13.62 -0.73 -12.84
C ILE A 248 -14.42 -2.03 -12.73
N ARG A 249 -14.51 -2.56 -11.48
CA ARG A 249 -15.38 -3.70 -11.16
C ARG A 249 -15.03 -4.98 -11.92
N ASN A 250 -13.76 -5.19 -12.22
CA ASN A 250 -13.31 -6.43 -12.85
C ASN A 250 -12.93 -7.47 -11.80
N VAL A 251 -13.19 -8.72 -12.09
CA VAL A 251 -12.70 -9.89 -11.35
C VAL A 251 -11.78 -10.69 -12.29
N THR A 252 -10.47 -10.69 -12.00
CA THR A 252 -9.47 -11.44 -12.76
C THR A 252 -8.76 -12.43 -11.83
N VAL A 253 -8.97 -13.73 -12.03
CA VAL A 253 -8.40 -14.78 -11.19
C VAL A 253 -7.71 -15.83 -12.06
N GLY A 254 -6.41 -15.94 -11.93
CA GLY A 254 -5.55 -16.82 -12.73
C GLY A 254 -4.38 -16.07 -13.32
N ALA A 255 -3.30 -16.78 -13.66
CA ALA A 255 -2.17 -16.15 -14.31
C ALA A 255 -2.58 -15.58 -15.69
N TYR A 256 -2.20 -14.32 -15.94
CA TYR A 256 -2.55 -13.59 -17.18
C TYR A 256 -4.05 -13.48 -17.47
N SER A 257 -4.93 -13.63 -16.46
CA SER A 257 -6.36 -13.39 -16.67
C SER A 257 -6.63 -11.91 -16.83
N GLY A 258 -7.34 -11.51 -17.90
CA GLY A 258 -7.66 -10.11 -18.20
C GLY A 258 -6.44 -9.20 -18.31
N ASP A 259 -5.26 -9.73 -18.65
CA ASP A 259 -4.00 -9.00 -18.61
C ASP A 259 -3.86 -7.94 -19.71
N ALA A 260 -4.62 -8.05 -20.81
CA ALA A 260 -4.69 -7.02 -21.84
C ALA A 260 -5.79 -5.96 -21.60
N LEU A 261 -6.73 -6.17 -20.68
CA LEU A 261 -7.76 -5.18 -20.37
C LEU A 261 -7.14 -3.84 -20.00
N THR A 262 -7.65 -2.76 -20.57
CA THR A 262 -7.21 -1.39 -20.24
C THR A 262 -8.34 -0.58 -19.61
N SER A 263 -9.43 -0.35 -20.34
CA SER A 263 -10.59 0.41 -19.89
C SER A 263 -11.86 -0.46 -19.74
N GLY A 264 -11.83 -1.71 -20.19
CA GLY A 264 -12.94 -2.64 -20.03
C GLY A 264 -13.36 -2.83 -18.58
N ALA A 265 -14.67 -2.86 -18.30
CA ALA A 265 -15.20 -2.87 -16.95
C ALA A 265 -16.22 -4.00 -16.73
N ARG A 266 -16.45 -4.35 -15.45
CA ARG A 266 -17.48 -5.31 -15.07
C ARG A 266 -17.31 -6.70 -15.67
N ASN A 267 -16.08 -7.12 -15.96
CA ASN A 267 -15.80 -8.45 -16.49
C ASN A 267 -15.44 -9.42 -15.34
N VAL A 268 -15.79 -10.68 -15.56
CA VAL A 268 -15.34 -11.82 -14.76
C VAL A 268 -14.45 -12.69 -15.64
N ALA A 269 -13.16 -12.73 -15.35
CA ALA A 269 -12.16 -13.54 -16.06
C ALA A 269 -11.49 -14.51 -15.06
N ILE A 270 -11.87 -15.79 -15.10
CA ILE A 270 -11.36 -16.81 -14.18
C ILE A 270 -10.71 -17.95 -14.96
N GLY A 271 -9.42 -18.11 -14.85
CA GLY A 271 -8.62 -19.11 -15.55
C GLY A 271 -7.35 -18.50 -16.14
N VAL A 272 -6.37 -19.33 -16.44
CA VAL A 272 -5.14 -18.91 -17.11
C VAL A 272 -5.50 -18.35 -18.50
N HIS A 273 -5.07 -17.14 -18.82
CA HIS A 273 -5.38 -16.40 -20.06
C HIS A 273 -6.89 -16.19 -20.34
N ALA A 274 -7.77 -16.34 -19.37
CA ALA A 274 -9.17 -15.97 -19.56
C ALA A 274 -9.28 -14.47 -19.88
N LEU A 275 -10.00 -14.10 -20.97
CA LEU A 275 -10.11 -12.72 -21.46
C LEU A 275 -8.74 -12.03 -21.68
N GLY A 276 -7.75 -12.78 -22.19
CA GLY A 276 -6.35 -12.36 -22.22
C GLY A 276 -6.01 -11.31 -23.30
N ALA A 277 -6.76 -11.17 -24.38
CA ALA A 277 -6.42 -10.25 -25.47
C ALA A 277 -7.34 -9.01 -25.58
N ALA A 278 -8.51 -9.02 -24.95
CA ALA A 278 -9.48 -7.92 -25.04
C ALA A 278 -9.04 -6.69 -24.23
N THR A 279 -9.05 -5.51 -24.83
CA THR A 279 -8.64 -4.27 -24.15
C THR A 279 -9.82 -3.46 -23.60
N THR A 280 -10.96 -3.48 -24.28
CA THR A 280 -12.14 -2.62 -23.99
C THR A 280 -13.43 -3.41 -23.77
N ALA A 281 -13.35 -4.75 -23.66
CA ALA A 281 -14.52 -5.61 -23.41
C ALA A 281 -15.23 -5.24 -22.10
N ASP A 282 -16.57 -5.27 -22.10
CA ASP A 282 -17.38 -4.81 -20.96
C ASP A 282 -18.49 -5.82 -20.64
N ILE A 283 -18.75 -6.07 -19.35
CA ILE A 283 -19.85 -6.96 -18.88
C ILE A 283 -19.76 -8.40 -19.41
N ASN A 284 -18.57 -9.00 -19.47
CA ASN A 284 -18.41 -10.37 -19.94
C ASN A 284 -18.06 -11.35 -18.81
N ILE A 285 -18.41 -12.62 -19.01
CA ILE A 285 -18.03 -13.74 -18.14
C ILE A 285 -17.17 -14.73 -18.93
N ALA A 286 -15.90 -14.82 -18.61
CA ALA A 286 -14.93 -15.77 -19.18
C ALA A 286 -14.39 -16.69 -18.07
N ILE A 287 -14.82 -17.94 -18.03
CA ILE A 287 -14.41 -18.91 -17.00
C ILE A 287 -13.83 -20.16 -17.69
N GLY A 288 -12.55 -20.39 -17.48
CA GLY A 288 -11.81 -21.50 -18.05
C GLY A 288 -10.48 -21.06 -18.64
N GLN A 289 -9.55 -22.00 -18.80
CA GLN A 289 -8.30 -21.71 -19.49
C GLN A 289 -8.59 -21.22 -20.91
N SER A 290 -8.02 -20.07 -21.28
CA SER A 290 -8.16 -19.48 -22.62
C SER A 290 -9.61 -19.18 -23.04
N ALA A 291 -10.56 -19.06 -22.11
CA ALA A 291 -11.90 -18.59 -22.44
C ALA A 291 -11.83 -17.14 -22.90
N MET A 292 -12.33 -16.81 -24.12
CA MET A 292 -12.22 -15.49 -24.77
C MET A 292 -10.77 -14.97 -24.92
N GLU A 293 -9.76 -15.86 -24.94
CA GLU A 293 -8.34 -15.43 -25.00
C GLU A 293 -8.01 -14.69 -26.30
N GLY A 294 -8.47 -15.19 -27.44
CA GLY A 294 -8.16 -14.67 -28.77
C GLY A 294 -9.05 -13.50 -29.21
N ALA A 295 -9.90 -13.01 -28.34
CA ALA A 295 -10.77 -11.87 -28.64
C ALA A 295 -9.97 -10.64 -29.08
N ALA A 296 -10.37 -9.97 -30.18
CA ALA A 296 -9.56 -8.89 -30.74
C ALA A 296 -9.38 -7.72 -29.78
N ALA A 297 -8.15 -7.25 -29.67
CA ALA A 297 -7.73 -6.21 -28.72
C ALA A 297 -8.52 -4.89 -28.82
N SER A 298 -8.98 -4.52 -30.00
CA SER A 298 -9.64 -3.21 -30.24
C SER A 298 -11.16 -3.29 -30.32
N VAL A 299 -11.76 -4.44 -30.05
CA VAL A 299 -13.21 -4.64 -30.19
C VAL A 299 -13.89 -4.64 -28.82
N ALA A 300 -14.87 -3.78 -28.66
CA ALA A 300 -15.69 -3.68 -27.44
C ALA A 300 -16.92 -4.61 -27.55
N PHE A 301 -16.73 -5.92 -27.38
CA PHE A 301 -17.85 -6.86 -27.26
C PHE A 301 -18.36 -6.87 -25.81
N THR A 302 -19.66 -7.13 -25.66
CA THR A 302 -20.33 -7.07 -24.36
C THR A 302 -21.31 -8.21 -24.15
N GLU A 303 -21.63 -8.49 -22.88
CA GLU A 303 -22.69 -9.41 -22.47
C GLU A 303 -22.48 -10.85 -22.95
N CYS A 304 -21.24 -11.25 -23.22
CA CYS A 304 -20.90 -12.61 -23.62
C CYS A 304 -20.59 -13.48 -22.41
N ILE A 305 -21.00 -14.75 -22.48
CA ILE A 305 -20.71 -15.77 -21.46
C ILE A 305 -19.94 -16.91 -22.12
N ALA A 306 -18.69 -17.11 -21.69
CA ALA A 306 -17.83 -18.22 -22.09
C ALA A 306 -17.43 -19.04 -20.87
N ILE A 307 -17.90 -20.27 -20.76
CA ILE A 307 -17.56 -21.18 -19.66
C ILE A 307 -17.03 -22.49 -20.22
N GLY A 308 -15.75 -22.73 -20.06
CA GLY A 308 -15.02 -23.89 -20.57
C GLY A 308 -13.67 -23.52 -21.16
N LYS A 309 -12.81 -24.51 -21.33
CA LYS A 309 -11.53 -24.31 -21.96
C LYS A 309 -11.69 -23.95 -23.44
N ASP A 310 -10.93 -22.98 -23.94
CA ASP A 310 -10.90 -22.53 -25.33
C ASP A 310 -12.29 -22.11 -25.88
N THR A 311 -13.18 -21.60 -25.04
CA THR A 311 -14.55 -21.19 -25.42
C THR A 311 -14.52 -19.76 -25.96
N LEU A 312 -15.24 -19.47 -27.07
CA LEU A 312 -15.37 -18.15 -27.71
C LEU A 312 -13.98 -17.47 -27.95
N THR A 313 -13.01 -18.20 -28.46
CA THR A 313 -11.65 -17.63 -28.63
C THR A 313 -11.50 -16.71 -29.86
N ALA A 314 -12.44 -16.72 -30.81
CA ALA A 314 -12.30 -15.98 -32.06
C ALA A 314 -13.06 -14.64 -32.11
N LEU A 315 -13.67 -14.18 -31.02
CA LEU A 315 -14.45 -12.94 -30.99
C LEU A 315 -13.67 -11.74 -31.54
N ASN A 316 -14.16 -11.13 -32.61
CA ASN A 316 -13.46 -10.02 -33.30
C ASN A 316 -14.42 -8.93 -33.80
N SER A 317 -15.64 -8.90 -33.34
CA SER A 317 -16.65 -7.92 -33.75
C SER A 317 -17.53 -7.50 -32.57
N THR A 318 -17.96 -6.26 -32.56
CA THR A 318 -19.02 -5.76 -31.69
C THR A 318 -20.34 -6.49 -31.91
N ASP A 319 -20.50 -7.13 -33.07
CA ASP A 319 -21.72 -7.87 -33.42
C ASP A 319 -21.80 -9.23 -32.69
N ALA A 320 -20.73 -9.71 -32.05
CA ALA A 320 -20.74 -10.95 -31.27
C ALA A 320 -21.41 -10.80 -29.88
N ASN A 321 -22.05 -9.68 -29.61
CA ASN A 321 -22.67 -9.40 -28.32
C ASN A 321 -23.78 -10.39 -27.94
N GLY A 322 -23.91 -10.66 -26.63
CA GLY A 322 -24.97 -11.53 -26.10
C GLY A 322 -24.79 -13.01 -26.39
N THR A 323 -23.63 -13.45 -26.87
CA THR A 323 -23.35 -14.86 -27.15
C THR A 323 -23.08 -15.64 -25.88
N ILE A 324 -23.74 -16.79 -25.72
CA ILE A 324 -23.57 -17.72 -24.60
C ILE A 324 -22.94 -19.01 -25.12
N ALA A 325 -21.76 -19.37 -24.62
CA ALA A 325 -21.10 -20.62 -24.94
C ALA A 325 -20.60 -21.32 -23.67
N ILE A 326 -21.05 -22.55 -23.47
CA ILE A 326 -20.73 -23.35 -22.30
C ILE A 326 -20.29 -24.75 -22.73
N GLY A 327 -19.06 -25.09 -22.48
CA GLY A 327 -18.46 -26.38 -22.85
C GLY A 327 -17.06 -26.18 -23.40
N HIS A 328 -16.25 -27.27 -23.43
CA HIS A 328 -14.93 -27.23 -24.05
C HIS A 328 -15.06 -26.85 -25.53
N GLN A 329 -14.39 -25.80 -25.94
CA GLN A 329 -14.39 -25.27 -27.34
C GLN A 329 -15.80 -24.91 -27.89
N ALA A 330 -16.81 -24.70 -27.04
CA ALA A 330 -18.11 -24.24 -27.48
C ALA A 330 -17.98 -22.85 -28.13
N GLY A 331 -18.56 -22.65 -29.31
CA GLY A 331 -18.51 -21.42 -30.08
C GLY A 331 -17.09 -20.93 -30.44
N LYS A 332 -16.11 -21.83 -30.50
CA LYS A 332 -14.69 -21.47 -30.62
C LYS A 332 -14.39 -20.55 -31.78
N SER A 333 -15.03 -20.74 -32.93
CA SER A 333 -14.81 -19.97 -34.15
C SER A 333 -15.78 -18.80 -34.34
N ILE A 334 -16.73 -18.57 -33.42
CA ILE A 334 -17.65 -17.45 -33.52
C ILE A 334 -16.85 -16.16 -33.46
N ASN A 335 -16.94 -15.39 -34.55
CA ASN A 335 -16.20 -14.14 -34.75
C ASN A 335 -17.12 -12.91 -34.61
N SER A 336 -18.26 -12.91 -35.33
CA SER A 336 -19.18 -11.77 -35.40
C SER A 336 -20.65 -12.12 -35.16
N GLY A 337 -21.02 -13.40 -34.97
CA GLY A 337 -22.40 -13.81 -34.79
C GLY A 337 -23.02 -13.31 -33.46
N ILE A 338 -24.14 -12.58 -33.55
CA ILE A 338 -24.85 -12.01 -32.39
C ILE A 338 -25.81 -13.05 -31.77
N GLY A 339 -25.92 -13.06 -30.45
CA GLY A 339 -26.98 -13.75 -29.70
C GLY A 339 -27.00 -15.29 -29.87
N ASN A 340 -25.87 -15.92 -30.17
CA ASN A 340 -25.78 -17.37 -30.33
C ASN A 340 -25.77 -18.06 -28.94
N THR A 341 -26.35 -19.27 -28.88
CA THR A 341 -26.33 -20.14 -27.71
C THR A 341 -25.68 -21.48 -28.07
N ALA A 342 -24.50 -21.76 -27.53
CA ALA A 342 -23.77 -23.01 -27.71
C ALA A 342 -23.61 -23.73 -26.36
N LEU A 343 -24.25 -24.84 -26.17
CA LEU A 343 -24.21 -25.63 -24.93
C LEU A 343 -23.76 -27.06 -25.22
N GLY A 344 -22.56 -27.43 -24.81
CA GLY A 344 -22.00 -28.77 -24.98
C GLY A 344 -20.58 -28.76 -25.49
N TYR A 345 -19.96 -29.94 -25.55
CA TYR A 345 -18.61 -30.14 -26.10
C TYR A 345 -18.63 -29.78 -27.60
N GLU A 346 -17.80 -28.81 -28.01
CA GLU A 346 -17.69 -28.34 -29.39
C GLU A 346 -19.00 -27.86 -30.05
N ALA A 347 -20.04 -27.53 -29.28
CA ALA A 347 -21.25 -26.95 -29.83
C ALA A 347 -20.94 -25.63 -30.58
N LEU A 348 -21.44 -25.45 -31.82
CA LEU A 348 -21.12 -24.35 -32.74
C LEU A 348 -19.62 -24.14 -32.96
N TYR A 349 -18.80 -25.20 -32.98
CA TYR A 349 -17.34 -25.11 -33.05
C TYR A 349 -16.85 -24.38 -34.30
N THR A 350 -17.48 -24.60 -35.46
CA THR A 350 -17.08 -24.02 -36.76
C THR A 350 -17.96 -22.86 -37.20
N GLU A 351 -18.97 -22.49 -36.41
CA GLU A 351 -19.81 -21.33 -36.70
C GLU A 351 -18.98 -20.04 -36.60
N ASN A 352 -19.13 -19.14 -37.56
CA ASN A 352 -18.31 -17.93 -37.65
C ASN A 352 -19.12 -16.64 -37.49
N ASP A 353 -20.16 -16.44 -38.29
CA ASP A 353 -20.88 -15.16 -38.43
C ASP A 353 -22.42 -15.28 -38.40
N GLY A 354 -22.96 -16.48 -38.18
CA GLY A 354 -24.42 -16.68 -38.06
C GLY A 354 -24.97 -16.14 -36.76
N ASP A 355 -26.16 -15.54 -36.84
CA ASP A 355 -26.87 -14.92 -35.73
C ASP A 355 -27.95 -15.81 -35.14
N PHE A 356 -28.21 -15.66 -33.84
CA PHE A 356 -29.34 -16.28 -33.10
C PHE A 356 -29.43 -17.80 -33.26
N ASN A 357 -28.32 -18.49 -33.47
CA ASN A 357 -28.26 -19.93 -33.51
C ASN A 357 -28.29 -20.53 -32.12
N THR A 358 -28.99 -21.65 -31.95
CA THR A 358 -29.00 -22.42 -30.73
C THR A 358 -28.58 -23.86 -31.03
N ALA A 359 -27.48 -24.31 -30.39
CA ALA A 359 -27.01 -25.67 -30.46
C ALA A 359 -26.78 -26.25 -29.04
N ILE A 360 -27.32 -27.44 -28.81
CA ILE A 360 -27.21 -28.17 -27.55
C ILE A 360 -26.73 -29.61 -27.84
N GLY A 361 -25.56 -30.01 -27.32
CA GLY A 361 -25.03 -31.36 -27.50
C GLY A 361 -23.60 -31.44 -27.97
#